data_812b0b984b48e0b9b50d2b82880a21a7
#
_entry.id   812b0b984b48e0b9b50d2b82880a21a7
#
_cell.length_a   1.000
_cell.length_b   1.000
_cell.length_c   1.000
_cell.angle_alpha   90.00
_cell.angle_beta   90.00
_cell.angle_gamma   90.00
#
_symmetry.space_group_name_H-M   'P 1'
#
loop_
_entity.id
_entity.type
_entity.pdbx_description
1 polymer ?
#
loop_
_entity_poly.entity_id
_entity_poly.type
_entity_poly.pdbx_seq_one_letter_code
_entity_poly.pdbx_strand_id
1 'polypeptide(L)'
;MARALGKSPQLIQDDIEEMERQGICRRWRAAKDQGGDQIEVCDEFWPYEKDPLRARSDHEAQYLERIRQLLTGHRCMTIAFTPADRKLAFEFYQKGVPLENVRRAILLGCTRKCTTLLNTHVADPITSLQYFRAIVEEVGQLQVSADYWRYLELSLTRMEAELLEKKGQAQTK
;
A
#
# COMPACT_ATOMS: atom_id res chain seq x y z
N MET A 1 -24.31 24.38 13.20
CA MET A 1 -23.87 25.17 12.04
C MET A 1 -24.70 26.43 11.81
N ALA A 2 -26.01 26.37 11.67
CA ALA A 2 -26.86 27.53 11.38
C ALA A 2 -26.68 28.73 12.36
N ARG A 3 -26.54 28.46 13.67
CA ARG A 3 -26.32 29.52 14.69
C ARG A 3 -24.97 30.22 14.56
N ALA A 4 -23.94 29.57 14.07
CA ALA A 4 -22.60 30.14 13.91
C ALA A 4 -22.50 31.07 12.68
N LEU A 5 -23.36 30.86 11.67
CA LEU A 5 -23.38 31.63 10.42
C LEU A 5 -24.42 32.75 10.42
N GLY A 6 -25.29 32.86 11.46
CA GLY A 6 -26.36 33.83 11.51
C GLY A 6 -27.42 33.67 10.42
N LYS A 7 -27.46 32.54 9.72
CA LYS A 7 -28.42 32.24 8.65
C LYS A 7 -29.51 31.30 9.14
N SER A 8 -30.70 31.38 8.55
CA SER A 8 -31.78 30.41 8.84
C SER A 8 -31.40 29.02 8.30
N PRO A 9 -31.89 27.93 8.94
CA PRO A 9 -31.61 26.57 8.48
C PRO A 9 -32.05 26.33 7.02
N GLN A 10 -33.16 26.96 6.59
CA GLN A 10 -33.68 26.84 5.24
C GLN A 10 -32.72 27.45 4.20
N LEU A 11 -32.19 28.64 4.48
CA LEU A 11 -31.24 29.32 3.60
C LEU A 11 -29.93 28.52 3.44
N ILE A 12 -29.48 27.83 4.50
CA ILE A 12 -28.32 26.96 4.42
C ILE A 12 -28.60 25.73 3.56
N GLN A 13 -29.80 25.19 3.67
CA GLN A 13 -30.21 24.05 2.85
C GLN A 13 -30.25 24.42 1.36
N ASP A 14 -30.85 25.58 1.03
CA ASP A 14 -30.93 26.10 -0.33
C ASP A 14 -29.52 26.37 -0.91
N ASP A 15 -28.61 26.95 -0.12
CA ASP A 15 -27.21 27.18 -0.51
C ASP A 15 -26.48 25.84 -0.81
N ILE A 16 -26.72 24.80 0.01
CA ILE A 16 -26.12 23.47 -0.19
C ILE A 16 -26.63 22.81 -1.47
N GLU A 17 -27.95 22.88 -1.73
CA GLU A 17 -28.57 22.33 -2.95
C GLU A 17 -28.03 23.01 -4.21
N GLU A 18 -27.80 24.32 -4.13
CA GLU A 18 -27.18 25.06 -5.23
C GLU A 18 -25.75 24.64 -5.47
N MET A 19 -24.95 24.48 -4.39
CA MET A 19 -23.57 24.00 -4.50
C MET A 19 -23.48 22.56 -5.04
N GLU A 20 -24.43 21.68 -4.69
CA GLU A 20 -24.55 20.34 -5.25
C GLU A 20 -24.86 20.40 -6.77
N ARG A 21 -25.77 21.26 -7.17
CA ARG A 21 -26.15 21.45 -8.59
C ARG A 21 -24.98 21.96 -9.43
N GLN A 22 -24.13 22.81 -8.85
CA GLN A 22 -22.93 23.35 -9.49
C GLN A 22 -21.74 22.38 -9.43
N GLY A 23 -21.87 21.22 -8.75
CA GLY A 23 -20.80 20.25 -8.60
C GLY A 23 -19.72 20.66 -7.59
N ILE A 24 -19.96 21.71 -6.80
CA ILE A 24 -19.02 22.25 -5.81
C ILE A 24 -18.91 21.33 -4.58
N CYS A 25 -20.01 20.69 -4.20
CA CYS A 25 -20.02 19.74 -3.10
C CYS A 25 -20.83 18.49 -3.42
N ARG A 26 -20.63 17.43 -2.63
CA ARG A 26 -21.41 16.18 -2.66
C ARG A 26 -21.96 15.90 -1.28
N ARG A 27 -23.21 15.48 -1.22
CA ARG A 27 -23.88 15.09 0.02
C ARG A 27 -23.90 13.57 0.15
N TRP A 28 -23.50 13.09 1.32
CA TRP A 28 -23.60 11.68 1.69
C TRP A 28 -24.64 11.52 2.79
N ARG A 29 -25.62 10.66 2.55
CA ARG A 29 -26.56 10.28 3.63
C ARG A 29 -25.82 9.33 4.57
N ALA A 30 -25.61 9.76 5.82
CA ALA A 30 -25.14 8.87 6.87
C ALA A 30 -26.16 7.76 7.11
N ALA A 31 -25.70 6.53 7.37
CA ALA A 31 -26.54 5.45 7.85
C ALA A 31 -27.24 5.90 9.14
N LYS A 32 -28.47 5.42 9.38
CA LYS A 32 -29.44 5.91 10.40
C LYS A 32 -28.91 6.13 11.83
N ASP A 33 -27.69 5.65 12.15
CA ASP A 33 -27.13 5.70 13.51
C ASP A 33 -26.05 6.77 13.77
N GLN A 34 -25.66 7.57 12.75
CA GLN A 34 -24.57 8.55 12.89
C GLN A 34 -24.96 9.98 12.53
N GLY A 35 -26.13 10.44 12.98
CA GLY A 35 -26.48 11.85 13.17
C GLY A 35 -26.09 12.85 12.08
N GLY A 36 -26.83 12.93 10.97
CA GLY A 36 -26.82 14.04 10.03
C GLY A 36 -26.12 13.76 8.70
N ASP A 37 -26.57 14.49 7.66
CA ASP A 37 -25.93 14.43 6.33
C ASP A 37 -24.50 14.97 6.39
N GLN A 38 -23.56 14.27 5.77
CA GLN A 38 -22.20 14.75 5.59
C GLN A 38 -22.09 15.45 4.23
N ILE A 39 -21.44 16.60 4.21
CA ILE A 39 -21.21 17.41 3.01
C ILE A 39 -19.71 17.48 2.77
N GLU A 40 -19.28 17.08 1.59
CA GLU A 40 -17.89 17.15 1.15
C GLU A 40 -17.78 18.17 0.01
N VAL A 41 -16.88 19.15 0.15
CA VAL A 41 -16.56 20.09 -0.92
C VAL A 41 -15.59 19.40 -1.88
N CYS A 42 -15.89 19.45 -3.18
CA CYS A 42 -15.02 18.89 -4.20
C CYS A 42 -13.66 19.59 -4.19
N ASP A 43 -12.60 18.79 -4.37
CA ASP A 43 -11.20 19.26 -4.28
C ASP A 43 -10.89 20.48 -5.17
N GLU A 44 -11.53 20.58 -6.32
CA GLU A 44 -11.37 21.67 -7.31
C GLU A 44 -11.86 23.04 -6.79
N PHE A 45 -12.78 23.03 -5.83
CA PHE A 45 -13.39 24.24 -5.26
C PHE A 45 -12.92 24.53 -3.84
N TRP A 46 -11.97 23.73 -3.32
CA TRP A 46 -11.46 23.96 -1.99
C TRP A 46 -10.55 25.21 -1.98
N PRO A 47 -10.94 26.32 -1.30
CA PRO A 47 -10.24 27.59 -1.42
C PRO A 47 -8.87 27.63 -0.72
N TYR A 48 -8.56 26.57 0.03
CA TYR A 48 -7.28 26.46 0.73
C TYR A 48 -6.45 25.38 0.04
N GLU A 49 -5.20 25.69 -0.28
CA GLU A 49 -4.24 24.64 -0.60
C GLU A 49 -4.32 23.58 0.50
N LYS A 50 -4.52 22.31 0.12
CA LYS A 50 -4.46 21.20 1.07
C LYS A 50 -3.19 21.41 1.88
N ASP A 51 -3.32 21.50 3.20
CA ASP A 51 -2.17 21.69 4.10
C ASP A 51 -1.05 20.76 3.62
N PRO A 52 0.09 21.28 3.13
CA PRO A 52 1.15 20.47 2.55
C PRO A 52 1.66 19.43 3.55
N LEU A 53 1.51 19.68 4.86
CA LEU A 53 1.83 18.73 5.93
C LEU A 53 0.82 17.57 5.94
N ARG A 54 -0.46 17.83 5.71
CA ARG A 54 -1.50 16.80 5.67
C ARG A 54 -1.40 15.95 4.42
N ALA A 55 -1.21 16.58 3.25
CA ALA A 55 -0.96 15.86 2.01
C ALA A 55 0.30 14.98 2.11
N ARG A 56 1.36 15.47 2.74
CA ARG A 56 2.59 14.70 2.98
C ARG A 56 2.36 13.51 3.92
N SER A 57 1.56 13.69 4.97
CA SER A 57 1.14 12.62 5.88
C SER A 57 0.33 11.54 5.18
N ASP A 58 -0.58 11.92 4.27
CA ASP A 58 -1.41 11.01 3.51
C ASP A 58 -0.57 10.19 2.51
N HIS A 59 0.38 10.82 1.81
CA HIS A 59 1.31 10.13 0.92
C HIS A 59 2.22 9.15 1.65
N GLU A 60 2.72 9.53 2.81
CA GLU A 60 3.49 8.66 3.69
C GLU A 60 2.67 7.44 4.11
N ALA A 61 1.47 7.65 4.64
CA ALA A 61 0.59 6.57 5.07
C ALA A 61 0.25 5.61 3.92
N GLN A 62 -0.03 6.14 2.71
CA GLN A 62 -0.26 5.34 1.53
C GLN A 62 0.97 4.53 1.12
N TYR A 63 2.16 5.12 1.14
CA TYR A 63 3.40 4.43 0.82
C TYR A 63 3.66 3.25 1.78
N LEU A 64 3.52 3.48 3.10
CA LEU A 64 3.68 2.45 4.12
C LEU A 64 2.67 1.31 3.96
N GLU A 65 1.39 1.65 3.70
CA GLU A 65 0.35 0.66 3.48
C GLU A 65 0.58 -0.16 2.21
N ARG A 66 1.08 0.46 1.13
CA ARG A 66 1.45 -0.27 -0.09
C ARG A 66 2.59 -1.26 0.16
N ILE A 67 3.62 -0.87 0.91
CA ILE A 67 4.68 -1.82 1.30
C ILE A 67 4.09 -2.98 2.11
N ARG A 68 3.22 -2.69 3.09
CA ARG A 68 2.56 -3.73 3.88
C ARG A 68 1.82 -4.74 3.01
N GLN A 69 1.08 -4.25 2.00
CA GLN A 69 0.36 -5.09 1.04
C GLN A 69 1.31 -5.97 0.20
N LEU A 70 2.42 -5.42 -0.26
CA LEU A 70 3.43 -6.18 -1.02
C LEU A 70 4.04 -7.34 -0.23
N LEU A 71 4.09 -7.23 1.10
CA LEU A 71 4.67 -8.25 1.98
C LEU A 71 3.72 -9.42 2.29
N THR A 72 2.46 -9.38 1.85
CA THR A 72 1.48 -10.43 2.15
C THR A 72 1.27 -11.44 1.02
N GLY A 73 1.90 -11.25 -0.13
CA GLY A 73 1.55 -11.96 -1.37
C GLY A 73 2.37 -13.23 -1.65
N HIS A 74 3.50 -13.49 -0.96
CA HIS A 74 4.45 -14.54 -1.36
C HIS A 74 4.61 -15.63 -0.30
N ARG A 75 4.67 -16.90 -0.77
CA ARG A 75 4.72 -18.09 0.08
C ARG A 75 6.04 -18.29 0.84
N CYS A 76 7.12 -17.71 0.36
CA CYS A 76 8.40 -17.71 1.03
C CYS A 76 8.48 -16.69 2.18
N MET A 77 7.40 -15.93 2.42
CA MET A 77 7.34 -14.91 3.45
C MET A 77 6.30 -15.24 4.52
N THR A 78 6.62 -14.90 5.76
CA THR A 78 5.72 -14.90 6.91
C THR A 78 5.98 -13.62 7.71
N ILE A 79 5.61 -12.46 7.14
CA ILE A 79 5.93 -11.15 7.71
C ILE A 79 4.70 -10.60 8.45
N ALA A 80 4.83 -10.33 9.73
CA ALA A 80 3.80 -9.73 10.57
C ALA A 80 3.80 -8.19 10.56
N PHE A 81 4.55 -7.53 9.68
CA PHE A 81 4.74 -6.08 9.59
C PHE A 81 4.87 -5.39 10.95
N THR A 82 5.97 -5.61 11.59
CA THR A 82 6.31 -5.13 12.94
C THR A 82 6.58 -3.61 12.98
N PRO A 83 6.65 -2.98 14.17
CA PRO A 83 7.11 -1.60 14.30
C PRO A 83 8.50 -1.36 13.69
N ALA A 84 9.40 -2.36 13.71
CA ALA A 84 10.72 -2.27 13.06
C ALA A 84 10.60 -2.23 11.53
N ASP A 85 9.70 -3.05 10.95
CA ASP A 85 9.43 -3.03 9.50
C ASP A 85 8.80 -1.68 9.08
N ARG A 86 7.88 -1.15 9.89
CA ARG A 86 7.30 0.17 9.67
C ARG A 86 8.34 1.27 9.69
N LYS A 87 9.29 1.24 10.64
CA LYS A 87 10.40 2.19 10.70
C LYS A 87 11.26 2.13 9.45
N LEU A 88 11.61 0.92 8.99
CA LEU A 88 12.39 0.74 7.76
C LEU A 88 11.64 1.21 6.52
N ALA A 89 10.34 0.92 6.40
CA ALA A 89 9.51 1.42 5.31
C ALA A 89 9.45 2.96 5.31
N PHE A 90 9.40 3.57 6.48
CA PHE A 90 9.47 5.03 6.63
C PHE A 90 10.85 5.59 6.22
N GLU A 91 11.95 4.90 6.56
CA GLU A 91 13.29 5.26 6.08
C GLU A 91 13.37 5.23 4.54
N PHE A 92 12.73 4.25 3.89
CA PHE A 92 12.65 4.20 2.42
C PHE A 92 11.87 5.41 1.86
N TYR A 93 10.73 5.75 2.47
CA TYR A 93 9.94 6.92 2.10
C TYR A 93 10.77 8.22 2.22
N GLN A 94 11.46 8.43 3.35
CA GLN A 94 12.30 9.60 3.58
C GLN A 94 13.46 9.72 2.57
N LYS A 95 14.03 8.58 2.15
CA LYS A 95 15.08 8.53 1.12
C LYS A 95 14.54 8.69 -0.30
N GLY A 96 13.24 8.82 -0.48
CA GLY A 96 12.61 8.92 -1.80
C GLY A 96 12.71 7.65 -2.62
N VAL A 97 12.83 6.46 -1.99
CA VAL A 97 12.87 5.19 -2.72
C VAL A 97 11.55 4.97 -3.45
N PRO A 98 11.56 4.78 -4.78
CA PRO A 98 10.34 4.50 -5.52
C PRO A 98 9.70 3.18 -5.04
N LEU A 99 8.38 3.16 -4.89
CA LEU A 99 7.65 1.94 -4.49
C LEU A 99 7.91 0.77 -5.44
N GLU A 100 8.12 1.07 -6.72
CA GLU A 100 8.47 0.07 -7.74
C GLU A 100 9.81 -0.61 -7.44
N ASN A 101 10.80 0.11 -6.91
CA ASN A 101 12.07 -0.49 -6.50
C ASN A 101 11.88 -1.45 -5.31
N VAL A 102 11.00 -1.09 -4.36
CA VAL A 102 10.66 -2.00 -3.26
C VAL A 102 9.95 -3.25 -3.78
N ARG A 103 8.99 -3.10 -4.71
CA ARG A 103 8.30 -4.23 -5.35
C ARG A 103 9.28 -5.17 -6.05
N ARG A 104 10.20 -4.61 -6.83
CA ARG A 104 11.25 -5.37 -7.53
C ARG A 104 12.23 -6.06 -6.58
N ALA A 105 12.57 -5.41 -5.48
CA ALA A 105 13.41 -6.00 -4.44
C ALA A 105 12.72 -7.19 -3.76
N ILE A 106 11.43 -7.09 -3.48
CA ILE A 106 10.65 -8.19 -2.95
C ILE A 106 10.61 -9.36 -3.96
N LEU A 107 10.33 -9.07 -5.23
CA LEU A 107 10.33 -10.07 -6.29
C LEU A 107 11.67 -10.80 -6.40
N LEU A 108 12.78 -10.06 -6.46
CA LEU A 108 14.13 -10.63 -6.56
C LEU A 108 14.51 -11.43 -5.31
N GLY A 109 14.22 -10.89 -4.12
CA GLY A 109 14.51 -11.55 -2.85
C GLY A 109 13.69 -12.82 -2.67
N CYS A 110 12.40 -12.82 -3.03
CA CYS A 110 11.56 -14.01 -3.00
C CYS A 110 12.04 -15.06 -3.99
N THR A 111 12.43 -14.67 -5.21
CA THR A 111 12.99 -15.61 -6.20
C THR A 111 14.24 -16.29 -5.66
N ARG A 112 15.19 -15.54 -5.11
CA ARG A 112 16.41 -16.07 -4.48
C ARG A 112 16.07 -17.02 -3.32
N LYS A 113 15.11 -16.64 -2.47
CA LYS A 113 14.69 -17.46 -1.33
C LYS A 113 14.02 -18.75 -1.77
N CYS A 114 13.08 -18.69 -2.73
CA CYS A 114 12.42 -19.88 -3.27
C CYS A 114 13.42 -20.86 -3.91
N THR A 115 14.40 -20.35 -4.66
CA THR A 115 15.50 -21.18 -5.21
C THR A 115 16.24 -21.90 -4.09
N THR A 116 16.57 -21.21 -3.00
CA THR A 116 17.25 -21.81 -1.84
C THR A 116 16.37 -22.89 -1.19
N LEU A 117 15.08 -22.60 -0.95
CA LEU A 117 14.13 -23.54 -0.34
C LEU A 117 13.94 -24.80 -1.17
N LEU A 118 13.92 -24.69 -2.49
CA LEU A 118 13.79 -25.82 -3.40
C LEU A 118 15.03 -26.72 -3.38
N ASN A 119 16.22 -26.14 -3.18
CA ASN A 119 17.50 -26.85 -3.25
C ASN A 119 17.95 -27.42 -1.90
N THR A 120 17.62 -26.76 -0.76
CA THR A 120 18.22 -27.11 0.54
C THR A 120 17.28 -27.82 1.50
N HIS A 121 15.98 -27.95 1.20
CA HIS A 121 14.95 -28.48 2.10
C HIS A 121 14.84 -27.79 3.48
N VAL A 122 15.57 -26.70 3.71
CA VAL A 122 15.50 -25.90 4.95
C VAL A 122 14.38 -24.87 4.79
N ALA A 123 13.29 -25.09 5.51
CA ALA A 123 12.11 -24.25 5.46
C ALA A 123 12.21 -23.05 6.42
N ASP A 124 13.07 -22.09 6.11
CA ASP A 124 13.19 -20.85 6.89
C ASP A 124 12.59 -19.69 6.10
N PRO A 125 11.36 -19.24 6.39
CA PRO A 125 10.70 -18.18 5.63
C PRO A 125 11.33 -16.82 5.93
N ILE A 126 11.12 -15.87 5.04
CA ILE A 126 11.46 -14.46 5.29
C ILE A 126 10.43 -13.89 6.28
N THR A 127 10.93 -13.36 7.42
CA THR A 127 10.07 -12.90 8.54
C THR A 127 10.06 -11.39 8.75
N SER A 128 10.89 -10.63 8.02
CA SER A 128 11.01 -9.18 8.19
C SER A 128 11.34 -8.47 6.88
N LEU A 129 10.87 -7.22 6.74
CA LEU A 129 11.24 -6.30 5.65
C LEU A 129 12.76 -6.04 5.63
N GLN A 130 13.45 -6.19 6.77
CA GLN A 130 14.89 -5.99 6.88
C GLN A 130 15.69 -6.87 5.91
N TYR A 131 15.19 -8.08 5.59
CA TYR A 131 15.79 -8.96 4.59
C TYR A 131 15.96 -8.27 3.22
N PHE A 132 15.05 -7.39 2.86
CA PHE A 132 15.06 -6.72 1.56
C PHE A 132 15.88 -5.44 1.52
N ARG A 133 16.43 -4.96 2.65
CA ARG A 133 17.14 -3.67 2.73
C ARG A 133 18.27 -3.55 1.70
N ALA A 134 19.18 -4.51 1.71
CA ALA A 134 20.30 -4.55 0.76
C ALA A 134 19.84 -4.77 -0.69
N ILE A 135 18.75 -5.53 -0.88
CA ILE A 135 18.20 -5.80 -2.22
C ILE A 135 17.54 -4.55 -2.80
N VAL A 136 16.91 -3.71 -1.98
CA VAL A 136 16.35 -2.40 -2.44
C VAL A 136 17.47 -1.50 -2.95
N GLU A 137 18.61 -1.46 -2.26
CA GLU A 137 19.80 -0.71 -2.68
C GLU A 137 20.39 -1.29 -3.98
N GLU A 138 20.49 -2.61 -4.08
CA GLU A 138 20.93 -3.33 -5.28
C GLU A 138 20.03 -2.99 -6.48
N VAL A 139 18.71 -3.11 -6.32
CA VAL A 139 17.71 -2.81 -7.38
C VAL A 139 17.78 -1.37 -7.83
N GLY A 140 18.07 -0.43 -6.93
CA GLY A 140 18.23 0.99 -7.27
C GLY A 140 19.39 1.26 -8.23
N GLN A 141 20.38 0.36 -8.26
CA GLN A 141 21.57 0.44 -9.14
C GLN A 141 21.44 -0.42 -10.41
N LEU A 142 20.49 -1.38 -10.42
CA LEU A 142 20.32 -2.31 -11.54
C LEU A 142 19.68 -1.62 -12.75
N GLN A 143 20.36 -1.71 -13.89
CA GLN A 143 19.82 -1.31 -15.19
C GLN A 143 19.45 -2.57 -15.98
N VAL A 144 18.28 -3.12 -15.74
CA VAL A 144 17.78 -4.31 -16.42
C VAL A 144 16.49 -4.00 -17.16
N SER A 145 16.21 -4.75 -18.25
CA SER A 145 15.02 -4.57 -19.07
C SER A 145 13.73 -4.91 -18.32
N ALA A 146 12.60 -4.40 -18.82
CA ALA A 146 11.28 -4.77 -18.31
C ALA A 146 11.01 -6.29 -18.46
N ASP A 147 11.53 -6.91 -19.50
CA ASP A 147 11.39 -8.34 -19.78
C ASP A 147 12.06 -9.21 -18.71
N TYR A 148 13.17 -8.74 -18.14
CA TYR A 148 13.82 -9.43 -17.02
C TYR A 148 12.89 -9.51 -15.80
N TRP A 149 12.24 -8.42 -15.44
CA TRP A 149 11.31 -8.39 -14.31
C TRP A 149 10.09 -9.30 -14.55
N ARG A 150 9.56 -9.29 -15.78
CA ARG A 150 8.49 -10.20 -16.17
C ARG A 150 8.90 -11.67 -16.10
N TYR A 151 10.12 -11.99 -16.54
CA TYR A 151 10.67 -13.33 -16.40
C TYR A 151 10.76 -13.76 -14.94
N LEU A 152 11.22 -12.88 -14.04
CA LEU A 152 11.30 -13.18 -12.61
C LEU A 152 9.90 -13.43 -11.99
N GLU A 153 8.88 -12.67 -12.38
CA GLU A 153 7.49 -12.88 -11.92
C GLU A 153 6.98 -14.28 -12.30
N LEU A 154 7.17 -14.66 -13.55
CA LEU A 154 6.78 -15.99 -14.04
C LEU A 154 7.58 -17.10 -13.36
N SER A 155 8.87 -16.89 -13.17
CA SER A 155 9.74 -17.84 -12.49
C SER A 155 9.34 -18.03 -11.02
N LEU A 156 9.05 -16.94 -10.30
CA LEU A 156 8.61 -17.00 -8.92
C LEU A 156 7.29 -17.75 -8.78
N THR A 157 6.31 -17.46 -9.64
CA THR A 157 5.02 -18.14 -9.65
C THR A 157 5.20 -19.66 -9.83
N ARG A 158 6.09 -20.09 -10.72
CA ARG A 158 6.40 -21.52 -10.94
C ARG A 158 7.04 -22.16 -9.70
N MET A 159 8.03 -21.48 -9.11
CA MET A 159 8.70 -21.97 -7.90
C MET A 159 7.76 -22.07 -6.70
N GLU A 160 6.85 -21.11 -6.54
CA GLU A 160 5.83 -21.15 -5.47
C GLU A 160 4.86 -22.31 -5.65
N ALA A 161 4.47 -22.66 -6.88
CA ALA A 161 3.67 -23.84 -7.17
C ALA A 161 4.42 -25.13 -6.81
N GLU A 162 5.70 -25.26 -7.20
CA GLU A 162 6.53 -26.42 -6.87
C GLU A 162 6.73 -26.59 -5.34
N LEU A 163 6.90 -25.49 -4.61
CA LEU A 163 7.00 -25.52 -3.14
C LEU A 163 5.72 -26.03 -2.48
N LEU A 164 4.54 -25.78 -3.09
CA LEU A 164 3.26 -26.32 -2.62
C LEU A 164 3.18 -27.82 -2.79
N GLU A 165 3.52 -28.31 -3.97
CA GLU A 165 3.48 -29.74 -4.28
C GLU A 165 4.40 -30.52 -3.33
N LYS A 166 5.61 -30.01 -3.08
CA LYS A 166 6.56 -30.63 -2.13
C LYS A 166 6.03 -30.67 -0.70
N LYS A 167 5.38 -29.59 -0.23
CA LYS A 167 4.76 -29.56 1.11
C LYS A 167 3.59 -30.55 1.23
N GLY A 168 2.76 -30.67 0.20
CA GLY A 168 1.66 -31.64 0.17
C GLY A 168 2.15 -33.10 0.27
N GLN A 169 3.22 -33.44 -0.42
CA GLN A 169 3.81 -34.78 -0.36
C GLN A 169 4.48 -35.12 0.98
N ALA A 170 5.00 -34.12 1.71
CA ALA A 170 5.62 -34.31 3.01
C ALA A 170 4.61 -34.55 4.15
N GLN A 171 3.35 -34.13 3.98
CA GLN A 171 2.28 -34.32 4.97
C GLN A 171 1.53 -35.66 4.80
N THR A 172 1.76 -36.37 3.72
CA THR A 172 1.06 -37.64 3.40
C THR A 172 1.91 -38.89 3.78
N LYS A 173 3.05 -38.70 4.41
CA LYS A 173 3.94 -39.75 4.95
C LYS A 173 3.97 -39.73 6.45
#